data_afa62a45a71fa25a40432af45f7a4e4c
#
_entry.id   afa62a45a71fa25a40432af45f7a4e4c
#
_cell.length_a   1.000
_cell.length_b   1.000
_cell.length_c   1.000
_cell.angle_alpha   90.00
_cell.angle_beta   90.00
_cell.angle_gamma   90.00
#
_symmetry.space_group_name_H-M   'P 1'
#
loop_
_entity.id
_entity.type
_entity.pdbx_description
1 polymer ?
#
loop_
_entity_poly.entity_id
_entity_poly.type
_entity_poly.pdbx_seq_one_letter_code
_entity_poly.pdbx_strand_id
1 'polypeptide(L)'
;MKLLAMIQRVIIELLRDKRTLALMFLAPLLVLTLMYFIFNSDEDTTLNIGIADSVSTKITDHMKNDDVSFKHFDSNQNIKTKIENNHLDAFIYQDHQTLHVTYTNEDPSKSGSVKQLVHQSIQKDKMNDIKKVMNSIPQAAKNKDTNDIQLDYSYLYGDKDSNYFDKMFPILMGFFVFLFVFLISGIALLRERTTGTLERVLATPIRRSEIVFGYLLGYG
;
A
#
# COMPACT_ATOMS: atom_id res chain seq x y z
N MET A 1 -1.27 -38.39 -25.64
CA MET A 1 -1.89 -39.24 -24.61
C MET A 1 -1.02 -39.37 -23.34
N LYS A 2 0.29 -39.69 -23.46
CA LYS A 2 1.19 -39.91 -22.30
C LYS A 2 1.40 -38.69 -21.46
N LEU A 3 1.62 -37.50 -22.06
CA LEU A 3 1.78 -36.22 -21.36
C LEU A 3 0.55 -35.87 -20.53
N LEU A 4 -0.65 -36.02 -21.11
CA LEU A 4 -1.91 -35.70 -20.43
C LEU A 4 -2.18 -36.61 -19.21
N ALA A 5 -1.85 -37.89 -19.34
CA ALA A 5 -1.91 -38.85 -18.23
C ALA A 5 -0.94 -38.49 -17.10
N MET A 6 0.24 -37.96 -17.43
CA MET A 6 1.23 -37.50 -16.47
C MET A 6 0.73 -36.27 -15.71
N ILE A 7 0.20 -35.27 -16.40
CA ILE A 7 -0.39 -34.06 -15.79
C ILE A 7 -1.55 -34.43 -14.87
N GLN A 8 -2.47 -35.29 -15.36
CA GLN A 8 -3.63 -35.73 -14.55
C GLN A 8 -3.20 -36.46 -13.28
N ARG A 9 -2.18 -37.30 -13.36
CA ARG A 9 -1.60 -38.01 -12.22
C ARG A 9 -1.06 -36.99 -11.19
N VAL A 10 -0.26 -36.00 -11.62
CA VAL A 10 0.34 -35.00 -10.76
C VAL A 10 -0.74 -34.19 -10.03
N ILE A 11 -1.78 -33.76 -10.74
CA ILE A 11 -2.90 -33.01 -10.15
C ILE A 11 -3.67 -33.86 -9.12
N ILE A 12 -3.96 -35.12 -9.42
CA ILE A 12 -4.65 -36.02 -8.49
C ILE A 12 -3.81 -36.27 -7.23
N GLU A 13 -2.50 -36.45 -7.38
CA GLU A 13 -1.58 -36.63 -6.26
C GLU A 13 -1.54 -35.39 -5.36
N LEU A 14 -1.49 -34.20 -5.95
CA LEU A 14 -1.56 -32.91 -5.23
C LEU A 14 -2.88 -32.77 -4.45
N LEU A 15 -4.02 -33.00 -5.11
CA LEU A 15 -5.34 -32.87 -4.49
C LEU A 15 -5.59 -33.90 -3.37
N ARG A 16 -4.89 -35.03 -3.41
CA ARG A 16 -4.98 -36.06 -2.37
C ARG A 16 -4.22 -35.73 -1.10
N ASP A 17 -3.20 -34.88 -1.19
CA ASP A 17 -2.40 -34.44 -0.04
C ASP A 17 -3.00 -33.19 0.61
N LYS A 18 -4.08 -33.40 1.39
CA LYS A 18 -4.82 -32.33 2.06
C LYS A 18 -3.96 -31.51 3.02
N ARG A 19 -2.91 -32.09 3.60
CA ARG A 19 -2.02 -31.37 4.54
C ARG A 19 -1.15 -30.36 3.82
N THR A 20 -0.54 -30.76 2.71
CA THR A 20 0.26 -29.87 1.88
C THR A 20 -0.60 -28.75 1.29
N LEU A 21 -1.81 -29.08 0.80
CA LEU A 21 -2.77 -28.08 0.32
C LEU A 21 -3.17 -27.09 1.41
N ALA A 22 -3.51 -27.58 2.62
CA ALA A 22 -3.89 -26.71 3.73
C ALA A 22 -2.76 -25.73 4.10
N LEU A 23 -1.51 -26.20 4.23
CA LEU A 23 -0.35 -25.37 4.49
C LEU A 23 -0.08 -24.36 3.38
N MET A 24 -0.28 -24.77 2.14
CA MET A 24 -0.10 -23.93 0.95
C MET A 24 -1.02 -22.70 0.96
N PHE A 25 -2.29 -22.85 1.38
CA PHE A 25 -3.22 -21.74 1.45
C PHE A 25 -3.14 -20.98 2.78
N LEU A 26 -2.93 -21.70 3.91
CA LEU A 26 -2.93 -21.09 5.23
C LEU A 26 -1.69 -20.20 5.45
N ALA A 27 -0.53 -20.62 4.98
CA ALA A 27 0.72 -19.88 5.20
C ALA A 27 0.69 -18.49 4.54
N PRO A 28 0.33 -18.31 3.23
CA PRO A 28 0.24 -16.99 2.64
C PRO A 28 -0.85 -16.13 3.25
N LEU A 29 -1.99 -16.73 3.58
CA LEU A 29 -3.10 -16.00 4.19
C LEU A 29 -2.70 -15.46 5.56
N LEU A 30 -1.94 -16.24 6.34
CA LEU A 30 -1.37 -15.81 7.61
C LEU A 30 -0.35 -14.67 7.41
N VAL A 31 0.56 -14.79 6.43
CA VAL A 31 1.57 -13.76 6.17
C VAL A 31 0.90 -12.48 5.67
N LEU A 32 -0.07 -12.57 4.75
CA LEU A 32 -0.82 -11.41 4.27
C LEU A 32 -1.61 -10.73 5.39
N THR A 33 -2.22 -11.52 6.29
CA THR A 33 -2.92 -11.00 7.46
C THR A 33 -1.96 -10.29 8.42
N LEU A 34 -0.80 -10.89 8.69
CA LEU A 34 0.23 -10.29 9.53
C LEU A 34 0.76 -8.98 8.92
N MET A 35 1.04 -8.99 7.63
CA MET A 35 1.45 -7.80 6.88
C MET A 35 0.38 -6.70 6.95
N TYR A 36 -0.89 -7.04 6.74
CA TYR A 36 -1.98 -6.09 6.89
C TYR A 36 -1.99 -5.44 8.28
N PHE A 37 -1.81 -6.23 9.34
CA PHE A 37 -1.73 -5.72 10.71
C PHE A 37 -0.52 -4.82 10.95
N ILE A 38 0.66 -5.22 10.46
CA ILE A 38 1.90 -4.43 10.63
C ILE A 38 1.79 -3.09 9.91
N PHE A 39 1.33 -3.08 8.66
CA PHE A 39 1.25 -1.84 7.87
C PHE A 39 0.02 -0.98 8.15
N ASN A 40 -0.94 -1.49 8.92
CA ASN A 40 -2.09 -0.73 9.37
C ASN A 40 -1.95 -0.27 10.84
N SER A 41 -0.83 -0.61 11.50
CA SER A 41 -0.47 -0.05 12.81
C SER A 41 0.18 1.30 12.57
N ASP A 42 -0.35 2.34 13.26
CA ASP A 42 0.23 3.68 13.27
C ASP A 42 1.65 3.60 13.90
N GLU A 43 2.67 3.38 13.07
CA GLU A 43 4.04 3.63 13.50
C GLU A 43 4.25 5.15 13.56
N ASP A 44 4.99 5.62 14.59
CA ASP A 44 5.51 6.98 14.78
C ASP A 44 6.42 7.37 13.59
N THR A 45 5.81 7.62 12.45
CA THR A 45 6.51 8.01 11.24
C THR A 45 6.58 9.52 11.18
N THR A 46 7.77 10.08 11.34
CA THR A 46 8.00 11.51 11.13
C THR A 46 7.58 11.90 9.71
N LEU A 47 6.65 12.86 9.63
CA LEU A 47 6.14 13.40 8.38
C LEU A 47 6.96 14.61 7.95
N ASN A 48 7.53 14.58 6.75
CA ASN A 48 8.27 15.70 6.17
C ASN A 48 7.35 16.50 5.25
N ILE A 49 6.91 17.67 5.69
CA ILE A 49 5.94 18.49 4.95
C ILE A 49 6.61 19.78 4.47
N GLY A 50 6.57 20.00 3.15
CA GLY A 50 6.94 21.27 2.55
C GLY A 50 5.79 22.27 2.65
N ILE A 51 6.06 23.48 3.11
CA ILE A 51 5.07 24.55 3.24
C ILE A 51 5.57 25.78 2.47
N ALA A 52 4.71 26.29 1.58
CA ALA A 52 4.97 27.59 0.95
C ALA A 52 4.62 28.75 1.89
N ASP A 53 5.32 29.87 1.78
CA ASP A 53 5.07 31.08 2.59
C ASP A 53 3.66 31.66 2.39
N SER A 54 2.95 31.21 1.36
CA SER A 54 1.55 31.58 1.12
C SER A 54 0.55 30.97 2.11
N VAL A 55 0.96 29.92 2.85
CA VAL A 55 0.08 29.22 3.81
C VAL A 55 -0.06 30.02 5.08
N SER A 56 -1.31 30.17 5.55
CA SER A 56 -1.59 30.86 6.83
C SER A 56 -0.86 30.21 7.99
N THR A 57 -0.16 31.01 8.80
CA THR A 57 0.56 30.57 10.01
C THR A 57 -0.35 29.86 11.02
N LYS A 58 -1.64 30.21 11.06
CA LYS A 58 -2.62 29.54 11.93
C LYS A 58 -2.80 28.07 11.59
N ILE A 59 -2.90 27.76 10.28
CA ILE A 59 -3.04 26.37 9.81
C ILE A 59 -1.77 25.59 10.13
N THR A 60 -0.62 26.19 9.90
CA THR A 60 0.68 25.58 10.18
C THR A 60 0.84 25.28 11.67
N ASP A 61 0.45 26.23 12.55
CA ASP A 61 0.55 26.05 14.01
C ASP A 61 -0.38 24.94 14.53
N HIS A 62 -1.54 24.73 13.89
CA HIS A 62 -2.43 23.62 14.23
C HIS A 62 -1.93 22.25 13.74
N MET A 63 -1.00 22.24 12.77
CA MET A 63 -0.37 21.02 12.25
C MET A 63 0.90 20.64 13.01
N LYS A 64 1.47 21.54 13.83
CA LYS A 64 2.68 21.25 14.61
C LYS A 64 2.41 20.12 15.59
N ASN A 65 3.18 19.05 15.45
CA ASN A 65 3.25 17.91 16.36
C ASN A 65 4.71 17.43 16.41
N ASP A 66 5.08 16.65 17.41
CA ASP A 66 6.45 16.14 17.57
C ASP A 66 6.88 15.24 16.40
N ASP A 67 5.89 14.63 15.70
CA ASP A 67 6.10 13.73 14.57
C ASP A 67 6.11 14.45 13.21
N VAL A 68 6.05 15.80 13.16
CA VAL A 68 5.96 16.54 11.91
C VAL A 68 7.12 17.51 11.76
N SER A 69 7.89 17.33 10.69
CA SER A 69 8.97 18.23 10.29
C SER A 69 8.52 19.12 9.13
N PHE A 70 8.61 20.44 9.32
CA PHE A 70 8.23 21.42 8.30
C PHE A 70 9.45 22.00 7.62
N LYS A 71 9.42 22.05 6.26
CA LYS A 71 10.38 22.76 5.45
C LYS A 71 9.70 23.90 4.69
N HIS A 72 10.14 25.14 4.94
CA HIS A 72 9.57 26.34 4.32
C HIS A 72 10.18 26.61 2.94
N PHE A 73 9.34 27.12 2.03
CA PHE A 73 9.70 27.47 0.67
C PHE A 73 9.03 28.77 0.25
N ASP A 74 9.77 29.66 -0.39
CA ASP A 74 9.32 30.99 -0.82
C ASP A 74 8.29 30.94 -1.95
N SER A 75 8.16 29.82 -2.67
CA SER A 75 7.27 29.73 -3.84
C SER A 75 6.67 28.34 -4.01
N ASN A 76 5.57 28.29 -4.78
CA ASN A 76 4.91 27.06 -5.22
C ASN A 76 5.38 26.55 -6.61
N GLN A 77 6.47 27.11 -7.16
CA GLN A 77 7.00 26.65 -8.45
C GLN A 77 7.80 25.36 -8.29
N ASN A 78 7.79 24.51 -9.33
CA ASN A 78 8.54 23.26 -9.38
C ASN A 78 8.31 22.33 -8.16
N ILE A 79 7.05 22.18 -7.76
CA ILE A 79 6.65 21.38 -6.59
C ILE A 79 7.22 19.97 -6.66
N LYS A 80 7.16 19.31 -7.84
CA LYS A 80 7.69 17.97 -8.06
C LYS A 80 9.17 17.89 -7.68
N THR A 81 10.00 18.79 -8.19
CA THR A 81 11.44 18.82 -7.92
C THR A 81 11.74 19.12 -6.44
N LYS A 82 10.92 19.97 -5.80
CA LYS A 82 11.06 20.26 -4.37
C LYS A 82 10.75 19.04 -3.52
N ILE A 83 9.70 18.31 -3.84
CA ILE A 83 9.33 17.07 -3.17
C ILE A 83 10.47 16.03 -3.31
N GLU A 84 10.90 15.76 -4.54
CA GLU A 84 11.92 14.74 -4.82
C GLU A 84 13.27 15.08 -4.18
N ASN A 85 13.76 16.32 -4.33
CA ASN A 85 15.08 16.71 -3.80
C ASN A 85 15.13 16.82 -2.27
N ASN A 86 13.98 17.00 -1.61
CA ASN A 86 13.92 17.18 -0.16
C ASN A 86 13.25 16.00 0.56
N HIS A 87 12.90 14.94 -0.17
CA HIS A 87 12.22 13.75 0.35
C HIS A 87 10.97 14.12 1.19
N LEU A 88 10.13 15.00 0.62
CA LEU A 88 8.91 15.46 1.29
C LEU A 88 7.79 14.46 1.08
N ASP A 89 7.01 14.20 2.11
CA ASP A 89 5.82 13.36 2.03
C ASP A 89 4.63 14.11 1.42
N ALA A 90 4.59 15.45 1.63
CA ALA A 90 3.62 16.33 0.99
C ALA A 90 4.17 17.76 0.85
N PHE A 91 3.57 18.54 -0.08
CA PHE A 91 3.81 19.95 -0.25
C PHE A 91 2.50 20.72 -0.20
N ILE A 92 2.45 21.77 0.64
CA ILE A 92 1.24 22.56 0.89
C ILE A 92 1.47 24.01 0.48
N TYR A 93 0.56 24.55 -0.31
CA TYR A 93 0.52 25.98 -0.64
C TYR A 93 -0.92 26.47 -0.65
N GLN A 94 -1.12 27.76 -0.43
CA GLN A 94 -2.41 28.40 -0.41
C GLN A 94 -2.52 29.41 -1.56
N ASP A 95 -3.60 29.32 -2.31
CA ASP A 95 -3.98 30.31 -3.30
C ASP A 95 -5.38 30.85 -2.98
N HIS A 96 -5.46 32.13 -2.62
CA HIS A 96 -6.67 32.78 -2.12
C HIS A 96 -7.28 32.00 -0.93
N GLN A 97 -8.44 31.36 -1.16
CA GLN A 97 -9.15 30.56 -0.16
C GLN A 97 -8.98 29.05 -0.35
N THR A 98 -8.18 28.65 -1.33
CA THR A 98 -7.95 27.23 -1.63
C THR A 98 -6.61 26.79 -1.08
N LEU A 99 -6.61 25.74 -0.27
CA LEU A 99 -5.42 25.07 0.20
C LEU A 99 -5.14 23.88 -0.71
N HIS A 100 -4.04 23.98 -1.45
CA HIS A 100 -3.58 22.93 -2.35
C HIS A 100 -2.59 22.04 -1.62
N VAL A 101 -2.82 20.74 -1.65
CA VAL A 101 -1.96 19.74 -1.04
C VAL A 101 -1.52 18.73 -2.09
N THR A 102 -0.24 18.69 -2.37
CA THR A 102 0.37 17.72 -3.28
C THR A 102 1.06 16.63 -2.47
N TYR A 103 0.57 15.42 -2.55
CA TYR A 103 1.16 14.26 -1.88
C TYR A 103 2.18 13.58 -2.79
N THR A 104 3.30 13.15 -2.23
CA THR A 104 4.25 12.27 -2.94
C THR A 104 3.60 10.93 -3.25
N ASN A 105 2.88 10.39 -2.28
CA ASN A 105 2.17 9.12 -2.35
C ASN A 105 3.06 7.91 -2.71
N GLU A 106 4.36 7.99 -2.38
CA GLU A 106 5.25 6.83 -2.38
C GLU A 106 4.87 5.88 -1.25
N ASP A 107 4.56 6.45 -0.08
CA ASP A 107 3.99 5.77 1.07
C ASP A 107 2.56 6.28 1.32
N PRO A 108 1.53 5.48 0.97
CA PRO A 108 0.13 5.85 1.18
C PRO A 108 -0.26 6.05 2.64
N SER A 109 0.44 5.38 3.59
CA SER A 109 0.19 5.54 5.03
C SER A 109 0.54 6.97 5.45
N LYS A 110 1.72 7.47 5.05
CA LYS A 110 2.13 8.85 5.28
C LYS A 110 1.20 9.86 4.61
N SER A 111 0.79 9.59 3.37
CA SER A 111 -0.19 10.43 2.67
C SER A 111 -1.53 10.48 3.41
N GLY A 112 -1.97 9.36 3.98
CA GLY A 112 -3.16 9.27 4.82
C GLY A 112 -3.02 10.11 6.10
N SER A 113 -1.89 10.01 6.80
CA SER A 113 -1.59 10.76 8.01
C SER A 113 -1.53 12.27 7.74
N VAL A 114 -0.87 12.70 6.66
CA VAL A 114 -0.86 14.12 6.24
C VAL A 114 -2.27 14.61 5.93
N LYS A 115 -3.08 13.83 5.22
CA LYS A 115 -4.47 14.17 4.91
C LYS A 115 -5.31 14.37 6.18
N GLN A 116 -5.17 13.47 7.14
CA GLN A 116 -5.85 13.56 8.43
C GLN A 116 -5.40 14.82 9.20
N LEU A 117 -4.10 15.10 9.22
CA LEU A 117 -3.52 16.27 9.87
C LEU A 117 -4.06 17.58 9.29
N VAL A 118 -4.08 17.70 7.96
CA VAL A 118 -4.62 18.87 7.24
C VAL A 118 -6.11 19.06 7.55
N HIS A 119 -6.91 17.99 7.49
CA HIS A 119 -8.33 18.05 7.86
C HIS A 119 -8.56 18.51 9.29
N GLN A 120 -7.81 17.96 10.25
CA GLN A 120 -7.92 18.35 11.67
C GLN A 120 -7.52 19.80 11.87
N SER A 121 -6.48 20.30 11.20
CA SER A 121 -6.02 21.69 11.33
C SER A 121 -7.09 22.69 10.85
N ILE A 122 -7.71 22.40 9.71
CA ILE A 122 -8.80 23.25 9.18
C ILE A 122 -10.04 23.20 10.06
N GLN A 123 -10.40 22.04 10.59
CA GLN A 123 -11.51 21.94 11.53
C GLN A 123 -11.26 22.73 12.83
N LYS A 124 -10.02 22.69 13.35
CA LYS A 124 -9.63 23.48 14.52
C LYS A 124 -9.70 24.99 14.22
N ASP A 125 -9.23 25.43 13.05
CA ASP A 125 -9.29 26.83 12.65
C ASP A 125 -10.75 27.32 12.54
N LYS A 126 -11.62 26.57 11.85
CA LYS A 126 -13.06 26.84 11.75
C LYS A 126 -13.72 26.90 13.14
N MET A 127 -13.40 25.98 14.03
CA MET A 127 -13.98 25.95 15.38
C MET A 127 -13.51 27.13 16.22
N ASN A 128 -12.25 27.56 16.07
CA ASN A 128 -11.74 28.74 16.76
C ASN A 128 -12.39 30.05 16.28
N ASP A 129 -12.63 30.15 14.97
CA ASP A 129 -13.33 31.30 14.41
C ASP A 129 -14.82 31.35 14.86
N ILE A 130 -15.51 30.21 14.91
CA ILE A 130 -16.86 30.11 15.49
C ILE A 130 -16.87 30.52 16.97
N LYS A 131 -15.91 30.06 17.78
CA LYS A 131 -15.81 30.45 19.18
C LYS A 131 -15.55 31.96 19.37
N LYS A 132 -14.73 32.57 18.52
CA LYS A 132 -14.48 34.02 18.55
C LYS A 132 -15.75 34.80 18.18
N VAL A 133 -16.48 34.33 17.17
CA VAL A 133 -17.75 34.93 16.75
C VAL A 133 -18.79 34.77 17.86
N MET A 134 -18.89 33.60 18.51
CA MET A 134 -19.85 33.33 19.58
C MET A 134 -19.59 34.16 20.85
N ASN A 135 -18.31 34.47 21.15
CA ASN A 135 -17.91 35.30 22.26
C ASN A 135 -18.04 36.80 21.99
N SER A 136 -18.24 37.24 20.77
CA SER A 136 -18.28 38.66 20.32
C SER A 136 -19.67 39.16 19.90
N ILE A 137 -20.76 38.35 20.00
CA ILE A 137 -22.08 38.76 19.50
C ILE A 137 -23.01 39.09 20.66
N PRO A 138 -23.56 40.32 20.71
CA PRO A 138 -24.96 40.58 21.11
C PRO A 138 -25.87 40.10 19.97
N GLN A 139 -26.88 39.43 20.25
CA GLN A 139 -27.95 38.70 19.54
C GLN A 139 -28.46 39.15 18.13
N ALA A 140 -27.71 39.87 17.32
CA ALA A 140 -28.22 40.40 16.07
C ALA A 140 -27.21 40.46 14.91
N ALA A 141 -26.66 39.34 14.47
CA ALA A 141 -26.03 39.23 13.17
C ALA A 141 -25.82 37.77 12.73
N LYS A 142 -26.90 37.16 12.28
CA LYS A 142 -26.86 35.93 11.49
C LYS A 142 -26.64 36.31 10.03
N ASN A 143 -25.42 36.50 9.58
CA ASN A 143 -24.98 36.39 8.18
C ASN A 143 -23.56 36.96 8.12
N LYS A 144 -22.57 36.14 8.41
CA LYS A 144 -21.22 36.43 8.00
C LYS A 144 -20.74 35.20 7.23
N ASP A 145 -20.39 35.44 5.95
CA ASP A 145 -19.76 34.44 5.11
C ASP A 145 -18.59 33.82 5.90
N THR A 146 -18.78 32.60 6.33
CA THR A 146 -17.67 31.80 6.83
C THR A 146 -16.74 31.61 5.65
N ASN A 147 -15.54 32.16 5.74
CA ASN A 147 -14.46 31.90 4.81
C ASN A 147 -14.22 30.39 4.75
N ASP A 148 -14.89 29.74 3.82
CA ASP A 148 -14.80 28.30 3.69
C ASP A 148 -13.53 27.98 2.89
N ILE A 149 -12.50 27.47 3.59
CA ILE A 149 -11.26 27.06 2.96
C ILE A 149 -11.57 25.84 2.12
N GLN A 150 -11.41 25.96 0.82
CA GLN A 150 -11.52 24.85 -0.12
C GLN A 150 -10.23 24.04 -0.12
N LEU A 151 -10.36 22.74 -0.16
CA LEU A 151 -9.23 21.81 -0.23
C LEU A 151 -9.14 21.24 -1.64
N ASP A 152 -7.98 21.39 -2.25
CA ASP A 152 -7.64 20.76 -3.51
C ASP A 152 -6.46 19.79 -3.31
N TYR A 153 -6.63 18.55 -3.75
CA TYR A 153 -5.67 17.49 -3.58
C TYR A 153 -5.07 17.06 -4.91
N SER A 154 -3.78 16.99 -4.99
CA SER A 154 -3.06 16.38 -6.09
C SER A 154 -2.09 15.32 -5.60
N TYR A 155 -1.87 14.29 -6.41
CA TYR A 155 -0.97 13.18 -6.12
C TYR A 155 0.14 13.14 -7.17
N LEU A 156 1.38 13.02 -6.71
CA LEU A 156 2.53 12.91 -7.61
C LEU A 156 2.62 11.51 -8.20
N TYR A 157 2.36 10.49 -7.36
CA TYR A 157 2.35 9.08 -7.75
C TYR A 157 1.08 8.41 -7.21
N GLY A 158 0.46 7.53 -8.02
CA GLY A 158 -0.73 6.78 -7.63
C GLY A 158 -2.02 7.59 -7.64
N ASP A 159 -3.03 7.12 -6.92
CA ASP A 159 -4.37 7.67 -6.89
C ASP A 159 -4.84 7.94 -5.45
N LYS A 160 -5.94 8.67 -5.28
CA LYS A 160 -6.54 9.07 -3.99
C LYS A 160 -6.81 7.91 -3.04
N ASP A 161 -7.15 6.76 -3.58
CA ASP A 161 -7.55 5.57 -2.83
C ASP A 161 -6.42 4.53 -2.74
N SER A 162 -5.20 4.87 -3.21
CA SER A 162 -4.05 3.96 -3.16
C SER A 162 -3.62 3.72 -1.72
N ASN A 163 -3.68 2.46 -1.28
CA ASN A 163 -3.13 2.03 -0.01
C ASN A 163 -1.76 1.37 -0.24
N TYR A 164 -0.86 1.40 0.75
CA TYR A 164 0.44 0.70 0.68
C TYR A 164 0.25 -0.79 0.35
N PHE A 165 -0.77 -1.40 0.93
CA PHE A 165 -1.14 -2.78 0.68
C PHE A 165 -1.49 -3.03 -0.79
N ASP A 166 -2.20 -2.10 -1.45
CA ASP A 166 -2.59 -2.24 -2.86
C ASP A 166 -1.38 -2.26 -3.80
N LYS A 167 -0.32 -1.54 -3.46
CA LYS A 167 0.95 -1.54 -4.21
C LYS A 167 1.78 -2.79 -3.96
N MET A 168 1.80 -3.28 -2.71
CA MET A 168 2.59 -4.45 -2.31
C MET A 168 1.89 -5.77 -2.63
N PHE A 169 0.57 -5.79 -2.62
CA PHE A 169 -0.23 -7.00 -2.83
C PHE A 169 0.10 -7.75 -4.13
N PRO A 170 0.17 -7.11 -5.33
CA PRO A 170 0.53 -7.80 -6.56
C PRO A 170 1.93 -8.40 -6.54
N ILE A 171 2.89 -7.69 -5.92
CA ILE A 171 4.28 -8.16 -5.79
C ILE A 171 4.34 -9.38 -4.87
N LEU A 172 3.67 -9.29 -3.71
CA LEU A 172 3.59 -10.40 -2.77
C LEU A 172 2.86 -11.61 -3.37
N MET A 173 1.77 -11.37 -4.09
CA MET A 173 1.02 -12.43 -4.76
C MET A 173 1.90 -13.18 -5.77
N GLY A 174 2.64 -12.46 -6.62
CA GLY A 174 3.59 -13.06 -7.56
C GLY A 174 4.69 -13.86 -6.86
N PHE A 175 5.24 -13.31 -5.78
CA PHE A 175 6.24 -13.99 -4.96
C PHE A 175 5.69 -15.27 -4.33
N PHE A 176 4.49 -15.24 -3.76
CA PHE A 176 3.88 -16.43 -3.15
C PHE A 176 3.57 -17.51 -4.17
N VAL A 177 3.01 -17.14 -5.34
CA VAL A 177 2.76 -18.11 -6.40
C VAL A 177 4.06 -18.80 -6.80
N PHE A 178 5.13 -18.03 -7.04
CA PHE A 178 6.45 -18.59 -7.35
C PHE A 178 6.96 -19.52 -6.24
N LEU A 179 6.90 -19.06 -4.98
CA LEU A 179 7.37 -19.83 -3.82
C LEU A 179 6.62 -21.17 -3.70
N PHE A 180 5.30 -21.15 -3.90
CA PHE A 180 4.50 -22.37 -3.78
C PHE A 180 4.77 -23.36 -4.88
N VAL A 181 4.81 -22.89 -6.13
CA VAL A 181 5.15 -23.76 -7.27
C VAL A 181 6.52 -24.41 -7.04
N PHE A 182 7.49 -23.63 -6.57
CA PHE A 182 8.83 -24.11 -6.26
C PHE A 182 8.82 -25.17 -5.13
N LEU A 183 8.12 -24.89 -4.01
CA LEU A 183 8.06 -25.81 -2.87
C LEU A 183 7.33 -27.10 -3.22
N ILE A 184 6.18 -27.02 -3.91
CA ILE A 184 5.37 -28.17 -4.28
C ILE A 184 6.16 -29.05 -5.25
N SER A 185 6.73 -28.46 -6.28
CA SER A 185 7.54 -29.17 -7.26
C SER A 185 8.75 -29.84 -6.60
N GLY A 186 9.42 -29.15 -5.69
CA GLY A 186 10.56 -29.67 -4.94
C GLY A 186 10.18 -30.86 -4.03
N ILE A 187 9.12 -30.73 -3.25
CA ILE A 187 8.64 -31.79 -2.34
C ILE A 187 8.15 -33.00 -3.14
N ALA A 188 7.39 -32.77 -4.20
CA ALA A 188 6.87 -33.83 -5.05
C ALA A 188 7.99 -34.63 -5.72
N LEU A 189 8.98 -33.93 -6.30
CA LEU A 189 10.13 -34.57 -6.91
C LEU A 189 10.96 -35.37 -5.91
N LEU A 190 11.17 -34.81 -4.71
CA LEU A 190 11.86 -35.50 -3.61
C LEU A 190 11.12 -36.78 -3.20
N ARG A 191 9.81 -36.71 -3.05
CA ARG A 191 8.95 -37.85 -2.71
C ARG A 191 8.98 -38.94 -3.77
N GLU A 192 8.87 -38.58 -5.03
CA GLU A 192 8.97 -39.53 -6.13
C GLU A 192 10.33 -40.23 -6.19
N ARG A 193 11.39 -39.51 -5.85
CA ARG A 193 12.75 -40.05 -5.79
C ARG A 193 12.90 -41.02 -4.60
N THR A 194 12.39 -40.66 -3.42
CA THR A 194 12.51 -41.50 -2.20
C THR A 194 11.61 -42.72 -2.21
N THR A 195 10.46 -42.67 -2.91
CA THR A 195 9.55 -43.82 -3.06
C THR A 195 9.90 -44.74 -4.23
N GLY A 196 10.94 -44.39 -5.00
CA GLY A 196 11.34 -45.16 -6.20
C GLY A 196 10.35 -45.05 -7.37
N THR A 197 9.41 -44.12 -7.27
CA THR A 197 8.40 -43.91 -8.32
C THR A 197 9.03 -43.31 -9.59
N LEU A 198 9.98 -42.42 -9.42
CA LEU A 198 10.74 -41.81 -10.50
C LEU A 198 11.49 -42.88 -11.33
N GLU A 199 12.11 -43.87 -10.67
CA GLU A 199 12.82 -44.95 -11.34
C GLU A 199 11.86 -45.83 -12.17
N ARG A 200 10.66 -46.08 -11.64
CA ARG A 200 9.61 -46.84 -12.37
C ARG A 200 9.12 -46.07 -13.60
N VAL A 201 8.95 -44.76 -13.48
CA VAL A 201 8.56 -43.89 -14.61
C VAL A 201 9.66 -43.88 -15.69
N LEU A 202 10.92 -43.77 -15.27
CA LEU A 202 12.08 -43.81 -16.19
C LEU A 202 12.27 -45.17 -16.89
N ALA A 203 11.79 -46.27 -16.29
CA ALA A 203 11.79 -47.60 -16.91
C ALA A 203 10.67 -47.78 -17.98
N THR A 204 9.73 -46.83 -18.06
CA THR A 204 8.68 -46.84 -19.10
C THR A 204 9.18 -46.22 -20.39
N PRO A 205 8.61 -46.57 -21.59
CA PRO A 205 9.01 -45.99 -22.86
C PRO A 205 8.48 -44.56 -23.04
N ILE A 206 8.75 -43.69 -22.05
CA ILE A 206 8.44 -42.25 -22.05
C ILE A 206 9.74 -41.48 -22.31
N ARG A 207 9.68 -40.44 -23.14
CA ARG A 207 10.83 -39.57 -23.38
C ARG A 207 11.08 -38.68 -22.15
N ARG A 208 12.34 -38.41 -21.82
CA ARG A 208 12.72 -37.54 -20.69
C ARG A 208 12.08 -36.15 -20.78
N SER A 209 11.95 -35.61 -21.98
CA SER A 209 11.28 -34.35 -22.24
C SER A 209 9.79 -34.38 -21.86
N GLU A 210 9.09 -35.50 -22.12
CA GLU A 210 7.67 -35.65 -21.75
C GLU A 210 7.48 -35.67 -20.24
N ILE A 211 8.46 -36.21 -19.49
CA ILE A 211 8.46 -36.20 -18.02
C ILE A 211 8.64 -34.76 -17.51
N VAL A 212 9.66 -34.05 -18.02
CA VAL A 212 9.94 -32.67 -17.61
C VAL A 212 8.76 -31.75 -17.93
N PHE A 213 8.21 -31.82 -19.14
CA PHE A 213 7.03 -31.00 -19.48
C PHE A 213 5.79 -31.42 -18.69
N GLY A 214 5.64 -32.71 -18.35
CA GLY A 214 4.55 -33.21 -17.53
C GLY A 214 4.58 -32.63 -16.12
N TYR A 215 5.74 -32.51 -15.52
CA TYR A 215 5.92 -31.85 -14.22
C TYR A 215 5.73 -30.36 -14.29
N LEU A 216 6.30 -29.72 -15.30
CA LEU A 216 6.20 -28.27 -15.50
C LEU A 216 4.74 -27.83 -15.70
N LEU A 217 3.96 -28.57 -16.46
CA LEU A 217 2.53 -28.27 -16.69
C LEU A 217 1.61 -28.79 -15.59
N GLY A 218 2.08 -29.72 -14.76
CA GLY A 218 1.30 -30.28 -13.65
C GLY A 218 1.44 -29.49 -12.35
N TYR A 219 2.59 -28.84 -12.11
CA TYR A 219 2.86 -28.04 -10.92
C TYR A 219 2.87 -26.52 -11.19
N GLY A 220 3.05 -26.06 -12.43
CA GLY A 220 3.02 -24.66 -12.84
C GLY A 220 1.69 -24.23 -13.36
#